data_236bcedd46ed08954b9b7a52cda5a919
#
_entry.id   236bcedd46ed08954b9b7a52cda5a919
#
_cell.length_a   1.000
_cell.length_b   1.000
_cell.length_c   1.000
_cell.angle_alpha   90.00
_cell.angle_beta   90.00
_cell.angle_gamma   90.00
#
_symmetry.space_group_name_H-M   'P 1'
#
loop_
_entity.id
_entity.type
_entity.pdbx_description
1 polymer ?
#
loop_
_entity_poly.entity_id
_entity_poly.type
_entity_poly.pdbx_seq_one_letter_code
_entity_poly.pdbx_strand_id
1 'polypeptide(L)'
;MPRKDHLPRQTRQEHITLQPNRSIEFRVTDDFGSFSPPHWHDALEIIYILEGSSIVTLSDRTKTVLPGQFLLINSGRIHTARCPSTGNRSILMQIPDAFLANYLPDPSQLWFSIDYDSTNPEVQKNISQFRRLLLSMMQLHEKMPDGYLLTFQRELFTFLDLLYTKFSEKSPLAH
;
A
#
# COMPACT_ATOMS: atom_id res chain seq x y z
N MET A 1 -7.49 -39.70 -11.76
CA MET A 1 -7.14 -39.28 -10.37
C MET A 1 -7.17 -37.80 -10.32
N PRO A 2 -8.06 -37.17 -9.52
CA PRO A 2 -8.10 -35.72 -9.40
C PRO A 2 -6.89 -35.25 -8.60
N ARG A 3 -6.25 -34.16 -9.06
CA ARG A 3 -5.16 -33.49 -8.36
C ARG A 3 -5.73 -32.90 -7.05
N LYS A 4 -5.13 -33.27 -5.93
CA LYS A 4 -5.41 -32.64 -4.63
C LYS A 4 -4.97 -31.19 -4.72
N ASP A 5 -5.93 -30.28 -4.69
CA ASP A 5 -5.70 -28.84 -4.50
C ASP A 5 -4.96 -28.68 -3.17
N HIS A 6 -3.73 -28.20 -3.25
CA HIS A 6 -2.99 -27.81 -2.07
C HIS A 6 -3.65 -26.54 -1.52
N LEU A 7 -4.43 -26.70 -0.45
CA LEU A 7 -4.83 -25.61 0.42
C LEU A 7 -3.57 -24.82 0.82
N PRO A 8 -3.57 -23.47 0.75
CA PRO A 8 -2.40 -22.69 1.11
C PRO A 8 -2.04 -22.95 2.56
N ARG A 9 -0.76 -23.27 2.80
CA ARG A 9 -0.18 -23.34 4.14
C ARG A 9 -0.56 -22.08 4.89
N GLN A 10 -1.00 -22.23 6.13
CA GLN A 10 -1.57 -21.27 7.06
C GLN A 10 -1.28 -19.79 6.72
N THR A 11 -2.32 -19.08 6.34
CA THR A 11 -2.30 -17.62 6.17
C THR A 11 -2.02 -17.00 7.54
N ARG A 12 -1.00 -16.15 7.62
CA ARG A 12 -0.58 -15.52 8.89
C ARG A 12 -1.12 -14.09 8.96
N GLN A 13 -1.62 -13.69 10.13
CA GLN A 13 -1.80 -12.28 10.43
C GLN A 13 -0.42 -11.64 10.68
N GLU A 14 -0.10 -10.59 9.97
CA GLU A 14 1.06 -9.74 10.24
C GLU A 14 0.65 -8.63 11.20
N HIS A 15 1.40 -8.47 12.28
CA HIS A 15 1.25 -7.34 13.19
C HIS A 15 2.21 -6.23 12.78
N ILE A 16 1.66 -5.07 12.41
CA ILE A 16 2.44 -3.92 12.00
C ILE A 16 3.13 -3.33 13.23
N THR A 17 4.46 -3.25 13.18
CA THR A 17 5.26 -2.64 14.25
C THR A 17 5.59 -1.21 13.87
N LEU A 18 4.96 -0.26 14.54
CA LEU A 18 5.22 1.16 14.33
C LEU A 18 6.51 1.61 15.02
N GLN A 19 7.27 2.47 14.37
CA GLN A 19 8.39 3.15 15.02
C GLN A 19 7.89 4.12 16.10
N PRO A 20 8.68 4.40 17.16
CA PRO A 20 8.31 5.37 18.17
C PRO A 20 7.90 6.71 17.57
N ASN A 21 6.80 7.29 18.07
CA ASN A 21 6.22 8.55 17.61
C ASN A 21 5.72 8.58 16.15
N ARG A 22 5.48 7.41 15.55
CA ARG A 22 4.87 7.29 14.23
C ARG A 22 3.51 6.60 14.31
N SER A 23 2.55 7.13 13.54
CA SER A 23 1.18 6.58 13.46
C SER A 23 1.00 5.62 12.30
N ILE A 24 1.96 5.57 11.39
CA ILE A 24 2.00 4.68 10.22
C ILE A 24 3.40 4.08 10.08
N GLU A 25 3.48 2.93 9.41
CA GLU A 25 4.76 2.43 8.92
C GLU A 25 5.05 3.03 7.54
N PHE A 26 6.27 3.56 7.38
CA PHE A 26 6.76 4.10 6.11
C PHE A 26 8.21 3.73 5.95
N ARG A 27 8.51 2.93 4.93
CA ARG A 27 9.86 2.43 4.65
C ARG A 27 10.23 2.65 3.19
N VAL A 28 11.50 2.98 2.95
CA VAL A 28 12.14 2.85 1.65
C VAL A 28 13.06 1.64 1.75
N THR A 29 12.89 0.66 0.90
CA THR A 29 13.61 -0.62 0.97
C THR A 29 14.32 -0.91 -0.34
N ASP A 30 15.53 -1.43 -0.21
CA ASP A 30 16.27 -2.11 -1.29
C ASP A 30 16.20 -3.61 -1.00
N ASP A 31 15.67 -4.40 -1.91
CA ASP A 31 15.38 -5.80 -1.71
C ASP A 31 15.84 -6.67 -2.88
N PHE A 32 16.27 -7.91 -2.60
CA PHE A 32 16.83 -8.84 -3.59
C PHE A 32 16.33 -10.25 -3.34
N GLY A 33 15.38 -10.71 -4.16
CA GLY A 33 14.94 -12.10 -4.15
C GLY A 33 14.08 -12.50 -2.95
N SER A 34 13.60 -11.56 -2.14
CA SER A 34 12.75 -11.85 -0.98
C SER A 34 11.37 -12.36 -1.38
N PHE A 35 10.73 -13.02 -0.44
CA PHE A 35 9.35 -13.50 -0.57
C PHE A 35 8.60 -13.35 0.75
N SER A 36 7.55 -12.54 0.73
CA SER A 36 6.55 -12.49 1.80
C SER A 36 5.48 -13.55 1.53
N PRO A 37 5.37 -14.60 2.39
CA PRO A 37 4.38 -15.66 2.24
C PRO A 37 2.96 -15.11 2.42
N PRO A 38 1.90 -15.92 2.13
CA PRO A 38 0.52 -15.48 2.27
C PRO A 38 0.24 -14.94 3.68
N HIS A 39 -0.14 -13.66 3.78
CA HIS A 39 -0.44 -12.96 5.01
C HIS A 39 -1.52 -11.89 4.80
N TRP A 40 -2.02 -11.34 5.88
CA TRP A 40 -2.94 -10.21 5.92
C TRP A 40 -2.66 -9.37 7.18
N HIS A 41 -3.10 -8.14 7.19
CA HIS A 41 -2.97 -7.20 8.31
C HIS A 41 -4.14 -6.23 8.36
N ASP A 42 -4.38 -5.62 9.52
CA ASP A 42 -5.40 -4.60 9.77
C ASP A 42 -4.83 -3.22 9.39
N ALA A 43 -4.50 -3.05 8.12
CA ALA A 43 -3.99 -1.80 7.56
C ALA A 43 -4.22 -1.72 6.06
N LEU A 44 -4.36 -0.50 5.57
CA LEU A 44 -4.19 -0.18 4.16
C LEU A 44 -2.71 -0.19 3.81
N GLU A 45 -2.31 -0.93 2.78
CA GLU A 45 -0.92 -1.00 2.32
C GLU A 45 -0.76 -0.41 0.92
N ILE A 46 0.32 0.34 0.75
CA ILE A 46 0.74 0.88 -0.54
C ILE A 46 2.16 0.41 -0.82
N ILE A 47 2.36 -0.24 -1.98
CA ILE A 47 3.66 -0.62 -2.53
C ILE A 47 3.91 0.25 -3.75
N TYR A 48 4.92 1.12 -3.72
CA TYR A 48 5.34 1.94 -4.87
C TYR A 48 6.73 1.54 -5.31
N ILE A 49 6.90 1.21 -6.58
CA ILE A 49 8.19 0.78 -7.12
C ILE A 49 8.96 1.99 -7.68
N LEU A 50 10.17 2.19 -7.18
CA LEU A 50 11.12 3.19 -7.64
C LEU A 50 12.01 2.62 -8.75
N GLU A 51 12.55 1.42 -8.51
CA GLU A 51 13.42 0.69 -9.44
C GLU A 51 13.12 -0.81 -9.38
N GLY A 52 13.40 -1.54 -10.46
CA GLY A 52 13.16 -2.98 -10.54
C GLY A 52 11.67 -3.33 -10.65
N SER A 53 11.21 -4.33 -9.92
CA SER A 53 9.78 -4.74 -9.92
C SER A 53 9.42 -5.53 -8.67
N SER A 54 8.10 -5.65 -8.41
CA SER A 54 7.55 -6.58 -7.42
C SER A 54 6.38 -7.34 -8.03
N ILE A 55 6.27 -8.63 -7.71
CA ILE A 55 5.13 -9.47 -8.10
C ILE A 55 4.26 -9.65 -6.87
N VAL A 56 3.07 -9.09 -6.91
CA VAL A 56 2.10 -9.17 -5.81
C VAL A 56 0.92 -10.03 -6.24
N THR A 57 0.63 -11.07 -5.45
CA THR A 57 -0.55 -11.91 -5.64
C THR A 57 -1.58 -11.59 -4.57
N LEU A 58 -2.74 -11.16 -5.01
CA LEU A 58 -3.96 -11.03 -4.21
C LEU A 58 -4.79 -12.31 -4.38
N SER A 59 -5.84 -12.48 -3.59
CA SER A 59 -6.71 -13.68 -3.67
C SER A 59 -7.32 -13.91 -5.05
N ASP A 60 -7.50 -12.86 -5.85
CA ASP A 60 -8.21 -12.85 -7.14
C ASP A 60 -7.31 -12.61 -8.35
N ARG A 61 -6.10 -12.09 -8.14
CA ARG A 61 -5.19 -11.71 -9.25
C ARG A 61 -3.73 -11.62 -8.83
N THR A 62 -2.85 -11.77 -9.81
CA THR A 62 -1.42 -11.45 -9.67
C THR A 62 -1.08 -10.24 -10.53
N LYS A 63 -0.34 -9.28 -9.97
CA LYS A 63 0.12 -8.09 -10.66
C LYS A 63 1.63 -7.94 -10.51
N THR A 64 2.32 -7.66 -11.62
CA THR A 64 3.69 -7.15 -11.59
C THR A 64 3.62 -5.63 -11.51
N VAL A 65 4.19 -5.07 -10.45
CA VAL A 65 4.28 -3.62 -10.24
C VAL A 65 5.64 -3.16 -10.75
N LEU A 66 5.63 -2.20 -11.67
CA LEU A 66 6.81 -1.69 -12.37
C LEU A 66 7.20 -0.30 -11.87
N PRO A 67 8.41 0.23 -12.21
CA PRO A 67 8.84 1.54 -11.80
C PRO A 67 7.83 2.65 -12.13
N GLY A 68 7.58 3.53 -11.16
CA GLY A 68 6.58 4.59 -11.25
C GLY A 68 5.13 4.12 -11.06
N GLN A 69 4.91 2.81 -10.85
CA GLN A 69 3.61 2.27 -10.51
C GLN A 69 3.51 2.02 -9.00
N PHE A 70 2.28 2.07 -8.49
CA PHE A 70 1.96 1.65 -7.13
C PHE A 70 0.78 0.68 -7.14
N LEU A 71 0.71 -0.14 -6.09
CA LEU A 71 -0.41 -1.03 -5.81
C LEU A 71 -0.94 -0.70 -4.42
N LEU A 72 -2.26 -0.64 -4.32
CA LEU A 72 -3.00 -0.46 -3.09
C LEU A 72 -3.60 -1.80 -2.70
N ILE A 73 -3.40 -2.20 -1.45
CA ILE A 73 -3.92 -3.42 -0.84
C ILE A 73 -4.79 -3.01 0.35
N ASN A 74 -6.09 -3.26 0.24
CA ASN A 74 -7.03 -2.93 1.31
C ASN A 74 -6.80 -3.81 2.55
N SER A 75 -7.15 -3.27 3.72
CA SER A 75 -7.10 -3.99 4.99
C SER A 75 -7.78 -5.35 4.92
N GLY A 76 -7.23 -6.34 5.62
CA GLY A 76 -7.73 -7.70 5.68
C GLY A 76 -7.53 -8.54 4.40
N ARG A 77 -6.97 -7.99 3.32
CA ARG A 77 -6.75 -8.74 2.07
C ARG A 77 -5.54 -9.65 2.18
N ILE A 78 -5.76 -10.94 1.94
CA ILE A 78 -4.67 -11.92 1.84
C ILE A 78 -3.85 -11.62 0.60
N HIS A 79 -2.52 -11.49 0.78
CA HIS A 79 -1.60 -11.24 -0.30
C HIS A 79 -0.23 -11.86 -0.07
N THR A 80 0.54 -11.96 -1.15
CA THR A 80 1.97 -12.30 -1.15
C THR A 80 2.71 -11.24 -1.93
N ALA A 81 3.98 -11.01 -1.59
CA ALA A 81 4.86 -10.17 -2.38
C ALA A 81 6.17 -10.92 -2.67
N ARG A 82 6.66 -10.81 -3.89
CA ARG A 82 7.93 -11.40 -4.33
C ARG A 82 8.76 -10.35 -5.03
N CYS A 83 9.98 -10.14 -4.52
CA CYS A 83 11.00 -9.39 -5.22
C CYS A 83 11.79 -10.33 -6.15
N PRO A 84 12.00 -10.01 -7.44
CA PRO A 84 12.91 -10.75 -8.30
C PRO A 84 14.36 -10.73 -7.78
N SER A 85 15.17 -11.72 -8.20
CA SER A 85 16.60 -11.77 -7.85
C SER A 85 17.42 -10.59 -8.41
N THR A 86 16.90 -9.90 -9.43
CA THR A 86 17.46 -8.65 -9.95
C THR A 86 17.30 -7.47 -9.01
N GLY A 87 16.47 -7.61 -7.98
CA GLY A 87 16.22 -6.60 -6.96
C GLY A 87 15.14 -5.60 -7.32
N ASN A 88 14.72 -4.85 -6.29
CA ASN A 88 13.92 -3.65 -6.44
C ASN A 88 14.29 -2.62 -5.36
N ARG A 89 13.97 -1.36 -5.65
CA ARG A 89 13.84 -0.30 -4.66
C ARG A 89 12.39 0.16 -4.60
N SER A 90 11.82 0.20 -3.40
CA SER A 90 10.40 0.48 -3.24
C SER A 90 10.09 1.30 -1.99
N ILE A 91 8.93 1.97 -2.01
CA ILE A 91 8.28 2.54 -0.84
C ILE A 91 7.23 1.54 -0.40
N LEU A 92 7.27 1.17 0.88
CA LEU A 92 6.20 0.47 1.58
C LEU A 92 5.58 1.42 2.59
N MET A 93 4.27 1.64 2.48
CA MET A 93 3.49 2.43 3.44
C MET A 93 2.33 1.58 3.95
N GLN A 94 2.25 1.37 5.27
CA GLN A 94 1.15 0.67 5.93
C GLN A 94 0.46 1.64 6.89
N ILE A 95 -0.84 1.83 6.69
CA ILE A 95 -1.69 2.75 7.44
C ILE A 95 -2.69 1.92 8.25
N PRO A 96 -2.48 1.76 9.58
CA PRO A 96 -3.36 0.94 10.41
C PRO A 96 -4.81 1.44 10.42
N ASP A 97 -5.77 0.53 10.42
CA ASP A 97 -7.19 0.85 10.53
C ASP A 97 -7.49 1.66 11.79
N ALA A 98 -6.80 1.35 12.89
CA ALA A 98 -6.89 2.12 14.14
C ALA A 98 -6.48 3.60 13.99
N PHE A 99 -5.53 3.89 13.09
CA PHE A 99 -5.18 5.27 12.75
C PHE A 99 -6.28 5.92 11.91
N LEU A 100 -6.76 5.25 10.88
CA LEU A 100 -7.84 5.76 10.01
C LEU A 100 -9.13 6.03 10.79
N ALA A 101 -9.44 5.21 11.80
CA ALA A 101 -10.63 5.35 12.65
C ALA A 101 -10.68 6.67 13.43
N ASN A 102 -9.56 7.37 13.61
CA ASN A 102 -9.55 8.69 14.23
C ASN A 102 -10.08 9.81 13.31
N TYR A 103 -10.14 9.55 11.99
CA TYR A 103 -10.40 10.59 10.98
C TYR A 103 -11.56 10.22 10.04
N LEU A 104 -11.80 8.95 9.83
CA LEU A 104 -12.80 8.46 8.89
C LEU A 104 -13.92 7.72 9.63
N PRO A 105 -15.18 7.95 9.25
CA PRO A 105 -16.29 7.19 9.80
C PRO A 105 -16.18 5.75 9.29
N ASP A 106 -16.15 4.79 10.21
CA ASP A 106 -16.18 3.35 9.95
C ASP A 106 -15.22 2.88 8.83
N PRO A 107 -13.88 2.94 9.05
CA PRO A 107 -12.90 2.55 8.03
C PRO A 107 -13.07 1.11 7.55
N SER A 108 -13.64 0.23 8.38
CA SER A 108 -13.91 -1.17 8.03
C SER A 108 -14.93 -1.33 6.89
N GLN A 109 -15.76 -0.32 6.66
CA GLN A 109 -16.74 -0.27 5.57
C GLN A 109 -16.20 0.41 4.30
N LEU A 110 -14.97 0.90 4.35
CA LEU A 110 -14.35 1.55 3.20
C LEU A 110 -13.58 0.54 2.36
N TRP A 111 -13.68 0.72 1.06
CA TRP A 111 -12.88 0.02 0.08
C TRP A 111 -12.25 1.04 -0.85
N PHE A 112 -10.95 0.96 -1.00
CA PHE A 112 -10.22 1.84 -1.89
C PHE A 112 -9.90 1.12 -3.19
N SER A 113 -10.29 1.74 -4.31
CA SER A 113 -10.11 1.20 -5.65
C SER A 113 -9.59 2.26 -6.60
N ILE A 114 -8.56 1.91 -7.38
CA ILE A 114 -7.94 2.80 -8.36
C ILE A 114 -7.88 2.08 -9.70
N ASP A 115 -8.53 2.67 -10.70
CA ASP A 115 -8.39 2.25 -12.08
C ASP A 115 -7.11 2.87 -12.68
N TYR A 116 -6.02 2.13 -12.61
CA TYR A 116 -4.70 2.58 -13.09
C TYR A 116 -4.65 2.75 -14.60
N ASP A 117 -5.51 2.06 -15.34
CA ASP A 117 -5.56 2.03 -16.80
C ASP A 117 -6.63 3.01 -17.36
N SER A 118 -7.28 3.76 -16.47
CA SER A 118 -8.30 4.76 -16.84
C SER A 118 -7.74 5.77 -17.83
N THR A 119 -8.49 6.02 -18.89
CA THR A 119 -8.20 7.10 -19.85
C THR A 119 -8.79 8.45 -19.44
N ASN A 120 -9.52 8.49 -18.29
CA ASN A 120 -10.09 9.72 -17.76
C ASN A 120 -8.96 10.66 -17.27
N PRO A 121 -8.83 11.89 -17.83
CA PRO A 121 -7.77 12.83 -17.46
C PRO A 121 -7.77 13.20 -15.96
N GLU A 122 -8.95 13.24 -15.31
CA GLU A 122 -9.05 13.56 -13.89
C GLU A 122 -8.49 12.42 -13.03
N VAL A 123 -8.81 11.16 -13.37
CA VAL A 123 -8.25 9.97 -12.70
C VAL A 123 -6.73 9.95 -12.85
N GLN A 124 -6.21 10.19 -14.06
CA GLN A 124 -4.76 10.22 -14.31
C GLN A 124 -4.06 11.37 -13.57
N LYS A 125 -4.72 12.54 -13.44
CA LYS A 125 -4.24 13.67 -12.65
C LYS A 125 -4.14 13.27 -11.16
N ASN A 126 -5.15 12.60 -10.62
CA ASN A 126 -5.17 12.15 -9.22
C ASN A 126 -4.10 11.09 -8.97
N ILE A 127 -3.91 10.12 -9.87
CA ILE A 127 -2.83 9.13 -9.82
C ILE A 127 -1.45 9.82 -9.81
N SER A 128 -1.27 10.83 -10.67
CA SER A 128 -0.03 11.61 -10.72
C SER A 128 0.20 12.40 -9.42
N GLN A 129 -0.85 12.86 -8.77
CA GLN A 129 -0.77 13.52 -7.46
C GLN A 129 -0.38 12.52 -6.37
N PHE A 130 -0.92 11.29 -6.35
CA PHE A 130 -0.47 10.25 -5.43
C PHE A 130 1.02 9.97 -5.55
N ARG A 131 1.52 9.82 -6.78
CA ARG A 131 2.96 9.58 -7.01
C ARG A 131 3.81 10.71 -6.44
N ARG A 132 3.42 11.97 -6.67
CA ARG A 132 4.14 13.14 -6.13
C ARG A 132 4.17 13.15 -4.61
N LEU A 133 3.05 12.84 -3.97
CA LEU A 133 2.95 12.78 -2.51
C LEU A 133 3.84 11.67 -1.93
N LEU A 134 3.82 10.47 -2.50
CA LEU A 134 4.69 9.35 -2.08
C LEU A 134 6.18 9.72 -2.22
N LEU A 135 6.57 10.34 -3.34
CA LEU A 135 7.95 10.78 -3.56
C LEU A 135 8.36 11.93 -2.63
N SER A 136 7.45 12.86 -2.33
CA SER A 136 7.68 13.94 -1.36
C SER A 136 7.90 13.37 0.05
N MET A 137 7.05 12.44 0.49
CA MET A 137 7.19 11.74 1.77
C MET A 137 8.50 10.94 1.84
N MET A 138 8.92 10.28 0.75
CA MET A 138 10.20 9.59 0.67
C MET A 138 11.37 10.54 0.88
N GLN A 139 11.39 11.67 0.17
CA GLN A 139 12.47 12.65 0.31
C GLN A 139 12.55 13.22 1.74
N LEU A 140 11.42 13.48 2.38
CA LEU A 140 11.36 13.91 3.76
C LEU A 140 11.86 12.84 4.72
N HIS A 141 11.52 11.57 4.46
CA HIS A 141 11.95 10.43 5.26
C HIS A 141 13.47 10.18 5.16
N GLU A 142 14.04 10.32 3.97
CA GLU A 142 15.48 10.10 3.74
C GLU A 142 16.35 11.27 4.25
N LYS A 143 15.90 12.52 4.05
CA LYS A 143 16.68 13.71 4.39
C LYS A 143 16.51 14.19 5.82
N MET A 144 15.34 13.92 6.43
CA MET A 144 14.97 14.32 7.80
C MET A 144 15.34 15.79 8.15
N PRO A 145 14.99 16.79 7.33
CA PRO A 145 15.25 18.19 7.68
C PRO A 145 14.53 18.59 8.96
N ASP A 146 14.96 19.65 9.62
CA ASP A 146 14.30 20.16 10.82
C ASP A 146 12.80 20.35 10.58
N GLY A 147 11.96 19.82 11.48
CA GLY A 147 10.52 19.88 11.37
C GLY A 147 9.90 18.97 10.29
N TYR A 148 10.66 18.06 9.69
CA TYR A 148 10.18 17.18 8.61
C TYR A 148 8.91 16.40 8.96
N LEU A 149 8.72 16.02 10.23
CA LEU A 149 7.51 15.30 10.65
C LEU A 149 6.23 16.10 10.41
N LEU A 150 6.26 17.42 10.60
CA LEU A 150 5.10 18.27 10.33
C LEU A 150 4.75 18.29 8.83
N THR A 151 5.77 18.42 7.99
CA THR A 151 5.58 18.37 6.52
C THR A 151 5.18 16.98 6.06
N PHE A 152 5.76 15.93 6.62
CA PHE A 152 5.38 14.53 6.32
C PHE A 152 3.90 14.29 6.68
N GLN A 153 3.44 14.72 7.85
CA GLN A 153 2.04 14.60 8.25
C GLN A 153 1.10 15.35 7.31
N ARG A 154 1.46 16.55 6.88
CA ARG A 154 0.69 17.30 5.88
C ARG A 154 0.54 16.53 4.58
N GLU A 155 1.65 15.96 4.04
CA GLU A 155 1.62 15.15 2.82
C GLU A 155 0.77 13.88 3.01
N LEU A 156 0.90 13.22 4.16
CA LEU A 156 0.09 12.05 4.51
C LEU A 156 -1.40 12.39 4.54
N PHE A 157 -1.81 13.46 5.22
CA PHE A 157 -3.23 13.86 5.27
C PHE A 157 -3.74 14.29 3.90
N THR A 158 -2.92 14.96 3.09
CA THR A 158 -3.28 15.29 1.70
C THR A 158 -3.48 14.03 0.87
N PHE A 159 -2.63 13.00 1.06
CA PHE A 159 -2.75 11.70 0.42
C PHE A 159 -4.05 11.00 0.84
N LEU A 160 -4.37 10.98 2.13
CA LEU A 160 -5.57 10.34 2.66
C LEU A 160 -6.85 11.05 2.22
N ASP A 161 -6.87 12.38 2.20
CA ASP A 161 -8.00 13.17 1.70
C ASP A 161 -8.28 12.85 0.23
N LEU A 162 -7.23 12.84 -0.61
CA LEU A 162 -7.36 12.48 -2.02
C LEU A 162 -7.88 11.04 -2.20
N LEU A 163 -7.34 10.09 -1.43
CA LEU A 163 -7.76 8.70 -1.46
C LEU A 163 -9.24 8.55 -1.07
N TYR A 164 -9.62 9.17 0.04
CA TYR A 164 -10.99 9.10 0.55
C TYR A 164 -11.99 9.79 -0.38
N THR A 165 -11.68 10.97 -0.87
CA THR A 165 -12.64 11.77 -1.66
C THR A 165 -12.77 11.30 -3.11
N LYS A 166 -11.75 10.63 -3.68
CA LYS A 166 -11.70 10.27 -5.11
C LYS A 166 -11.76 8.78 -5.39
N PHE A 167 -11.38 7.93 -4.43
CA PHE A 167 -11.19 6.51 -4.68
C PHE A 167 -11.76 5.60 -3.61
N SER A 168 -12.61 6.12 -2.70
CA SER A 168 -13.32 5.29 -1.72
C SER A 168 -14.67 4.86 -2.25
N GLU A 169 -15.01 3.63 -1.94
CA GLU A 169 -16.31 2.99 -2.18
C GLU A 169 -16.77 2.31 -0.89
N LYS A 170 -18.07 1.96 -0.81
CA LYS A 170 -18.51 1.06 0.25
C LYS A 170 -17.91 -0.33 0.00
N SER A 171 -17.44 -0.96 1.07
CA SER A 171 -16.83 -2.28 0.97
C SER A 171 -17.80 -3.30 0.33
N PRO A 172 -17.37 -4.04 -0.69
CA PRO A 172 -18.19 -5.12 -1.26
C PRO A 172 -18.41 -6.30 -0.31
N LEU A 173 -17.69 -6.32 0.83
CA LEU A 173 -17.78 -7.37 1.86
C LEU A 173 -18.71 -7.00 3.02
N ALA A 174 -19.36 -5.83 2.97
CA ALA A 174 -20.28 -5.35 3.99
C ALA A 174 -21.69 -5.97 3.83
N HIS A 175 -21.76 -7.32 3.79
CA HIS A 175 -23.01 -8.09 3.84
C HIS A 175 -22.92 -9.23 4.82
#